data_b603afd860bb09818e25e92db8ab84d2
#
_entry.id   b603afd860bb09818e25e92db8ab84d2
#
_cell.length_a   1.000
_cell.length_b   1.000
_cell.length_c   1.000
_cell.angle_alpha   90.00
_cell.angle_beta   90.00
_cell.angle_gamma   90.00
#
_symmetry.space_group_name_H-M   'P 1'
#
loop_
_entity.id
_entity.type
_entity.pdbx_description
1 polymer ?
#
loop_
_entity_poly.entity_id
_entity_poly.type
_entity_poly.pdbx_seq_one_letter_code
_entity_poly.pdbx_strand_id
1 'polypeptide(L)'
;ALLLRRQGYEVIGVTLELWEKNDLSGVRDSCEKLNIPFLCREGHELFRQQVVDPFVKAYRSGLTPSPCCICNRRVKWILLQQVADELGVEYIATGHYVRIAEREGRFYIRKGIDPQKDQSYFLWGLPQALLRRALTPLGEYTKKQVKEWAARNGYEQMARRRESMGIC
;
A
#
# COMPACT_ATOMS: atom_id res chain seq x y z
N ALA A 1 -10.28 0.08 -1.42
CA ALA A 1 -11.24 -0.02 -2.53
C ALA A 1 -12.64 0.46 -2.14
N LEU A 2 -13.35 -0.22 -1.21
CA LEU A 2 -14.75 0.12 -0.87
C LEU A 2 -14.95 1.58 -0.42
N LEU A 3 -14.05 2.15 0.41
CA LEU A 3 -14.10 3.57 0.79
C LEU A 3 -14.02 4.51 -0.42
N LEU A 4 -13.12 4.23 -1.33
CA LEU A 4 -12.93 5.03 -2.54
C LEU A 4 -14.15 4.95 -3.47
N ARG A 5 -14.71 3.76 -3.67
CA ARG A 5 -15.97 3.61 -4.44
C ARG A 5 -17.11 4.44 -3.85
N ARG A 6 -17.25 4.46 -2.53
CA ARG A 6 -18.26 5.29 -1.85
C ARG A 6 -18.01 6.79 -2.02
N GLN A 7 -16.79 7.18 -2.28
CA GLN A 7 -16.41 8.56 -2.62
C GLN A 7 -16.55 8.89 -4.11
N GLY A 8 -17.05 7.93 -4.93
CA GLY A 8 -17.30 8.13 -6.35
C GLY A 8 -16.12 7.82 -7.27
N TYR A 9 -15.03 7.26 -6.74
CA TYR A 9 -13.90 6.85 -7.59
C TYR A 9 -14.21 5.56 -8.36
N GLU A 10 -13.82 5.52 -9.62
CA GLU A 10 -13.60 4.27 -10.34
C GLU A 10 -12.32 3.62 -9.82
N VAL A 11 -12.38 2.34 -9.45
CA VAL A 11 -11.29 1.66 -8.75
C VAL A 11 -10.89 0.40 -9.50
N ILE A 12 -9.59 0.22 -9.66
CA ILE A 12 -8.96 -1.00 -10.16
C ILE A 12 -8.15 -1.60 -9.00
N GLY A 13 -8.38 -2.88 -8.71
CA GLY A 13 -7.59 -3.61 -7.72
C GLY A 13 -6.25 -4.04 -8.30
N VAL A 14 -5.15 -3.70 -7.64
CA VAL A 14 -3.79 -4.09 -8.06
C VAL A 14 -3.11 -4.85 -6.94
N THR A 15 -2.56 -6.01 -7.25
CA THR A 15 -1.65 -6.77 -6.37
C THR A 15 -0.25 -6.78 -6.97
N LEU A 16 0.74 -6.55 -6.14
CA LEU A 16 2.15 -6.68 -6.51
C LEU A 16 2.68 -8.03 -6.01
N GLU A 17 3.16 -8.87 -6.91
CA GLU A 17 3.87 -10.10 -6.56
C GLU A 17 5.36 -9.77 -6.40
N LEU A 18 5.81 -9.64 -5.14
CA LEU A 18 7.16 -9.19 -4.82
C LEU A 18 8.07 -10.32 -4.34
N TRP A 19 7.52 -11.40 -3.81
CA TRP A 19 8.29 -12.50 -3.22
C TRP A 19 7.93 -13.82 -3.90
N GLU A 20 7.24 -14.69 -3.27
CA GLU A 20 6.78 -15.95 -3.87
C GLU A 20 5.41 -15.78 -4.52
N LYS A 21 5.05 -16.68 -5.43
CA LYS A 21 3.68 -16.73 -5.97
C LYS A 21 2.70 -16.96 -4.82
N ASN A 22 1.90 -15.94 -4.55
CA ASN A 22 0.87 -16.02 -3.53
C ASN A 22 -0.45 -16.56 -4.11
N ASP A 23 -1.24 -17.19 -3.25
CA ASP A 23 -2.64 -17.46 -3.58
C ASP A 23 -3.40 -16.14 -3.67
N LEU A 24 -3.82 -15.79 -4.87
CA LEU A 24 -4.55 -14.55 -5.17
C LEU A 24 -6.07 -14.73 -5.15
N SER A 25 -6.58 -15.93 -4.83
CA SER A 25 -8.02 -16.24 -4.84
C SER A 25 -8.81 -15.26 -3.97
N GLY A 26 -8.41 -15.07 -2.72
CA GLY A 26 -9.10 -14.16 -1.81
C GLY A 26 -9.07 -12.68 -2.22
N VAL A 27 -8.07 -12.27 -3.00
CA VAL A 27 -8.02 -10.90 -3.55
C VAL A 27 -8.96 -10.80 -4.75
N ARG A 28 -8.98 -11.79 -5.64
CA ARG A 28 -9.90 -11.87 -6.77
C ARG A 28 -11.34 -11.85 -6.30
N ASP A 29 -11.70 -12.72 -5.35
CA ASP A 29 -13.05 -12.76 -4.75
C ASP A 29 -13.46 -11.40 -4.18
N SER A 30 -12.51 -10.70 -3.57
CA SER A 30 -12.78 -9.35 -3.02
C SER A 30 -13.03 -8.32 -4.12
N CYS A 31 -12.30 -8.39 -5.23
CA CYS A 31 -12.50 -7.53 -6.38
C CYS A 31 -13.81 -7.84 -7.08
N GLU A 32 -14.16 -9.12 -7.25
CA GLU A 32 -15.45 -9.57 -7.81
C GLU A 32 -16.62 -9.07 -6.96
N LYS A 33 -16.59 -9.27 -5.64
CA LYS A 33 -17.62 -8.73 -4.72
C LYS A 33 -17.77 -7.22 -4.79
N LEU A 34 -16.69 -6.52 -5.06
CA LEU A 34 -16.70 -5.07 -5.26
C LEU A 34 -17.07 -4.68 -6.69
N ASN A 35 -17.23 -5.63 -7.61
CA ASN A 35 -17.39 -5.38 -9.04
C ASN A 35 -16.35 -4.37 -9.57
N ILE A 36 -15.06 -4.68 -9.33
CA ILE A 36 -13.93 -3.88 -9.82
C ILE A 36 -12.96 -4.77 -10.59
N PRO A 37 -12.29 -4.27 -11.64
CA PRO A 37 -11.22 -4.98 -12.34
C PRO A 37 -10.09 -5.33 -11.36
N PHE A 38 -9.42 -6.46 -11.63
CA PHE A 38 -8.25 -6.91 -10.89
C PHE A 38 -7.06 -7.10 -11.81
N LEU A 39 -5.90 -6.62 -11.37
CA LEU A 39 -4.63 -6.76 -12.07
C LEU A 39 -3.56 -7.24 -11.09
N CYS A 40 -2.71 -8.16 -11.55
CA CYS A 40 -1.49 -8.57 -10.84
C CYS A 40 -0.26 -8.06 -11.59
N ARG A 41 0.66 -7.44 -10.85
CA ARG A 41 1.93 -6.96 -11.39
C ARG A 41 3.07 -7.72 -10.72
N GLU A 42 3.87 -8.40 -11.52
CA GLU A 42 5.11 -9.03 -11.08
C GLU A 42 6.18 -7.97 -10.77
N GLY A 43 6.92 -8.18 -9.68
CA GLY A 43 7.99 -7.30 -9.24
C GLY A 43 9.13 -8.03 -8.54
N HIS A 44 9.25 -9.36 -8.71
CA HIS A 44 10.21 -10.21 -8.00
C HIS A 44 11.67 -9.74 -8.19
N GLU A 45 12.07 -9.52 -9.45
CA GLU A 45 13.46 -9.15 -9.74
C GLU A 45 13.80 -7.76 -9.20
N LEU A 46 12.90 -6.78 -9.38
CA LEU A 46 13.07 -5.44 -8.83
C LEU A 46 13.14 -5.48 -7.30
N PHE A 47 12.29 -6.28 -6.67
CA PHE A 47 12.28 -6.43 -5.21
C PHE A 47 13.56 -7.09 -4.72
N ARG A 48 14.03 -8.15 -5.38
CA ARG A 48 15.29 -8.81 -5.04
C ARG A 48 16.44 -7.83 -5.10
N GLN A 49 16.62 -7.14 -6.22
CA GLN A 49 17.74 -6.22 -6.45
C GLN A 49 17.71 -5.00 -5.52
N GLN A 50 16.54 -4.41 -5.28
CA GLN A 50 16.42 -3.16 -4.54
C GLN A 50 16.25 -3.34 -3.03
N VAL A 51 15.78 -4.50 -2.59
CA VAL A 51 15.44 -4.72 -1.18
C VAL A 51 16.20 -5.90 -0.60
N VAL A 52 16.11 -7.10 -1.21
CA VAL A 52 16.65 -8.33 -0.60
C VAL A 52 18.17 -8.32 -0.59
N ASP A 53 18.80 -8.13 -1.75
CA ASP A 53 20.27 -8.15 -1.87
C ASP A 53 20.92 -7.06 -1.01
N PRO A 54 20.47 -5.78 -1.04
CA PRO A 54 20.97 -4.75 -0.14
C PRO A 54 20.74 -5.05 1.35
N PHE A 55 19.60 -5.64 1.71
CA PHE A 55 19.29 -6.02 3.08
C PHE A 55 20.29 -7.06 3.59
N VAL A 56 20.51 -8.14 2.84
CA VAL A 56 21.48 -9.19 3.18
C VAL A 56 22.88 -8.61 3.32
N LYS A 57 23.30 -7.75 2.37
CA LYS A 57 24.62 -7.08 2.41
C LYS A 57 24.76 -6.22 3.67
N ALA A 58 23.75 -5.44 4.03
CA ALA A 58 23.79 -4.58 5.21
C ALA A 58 23.91 -5.39 6.51
N TYR A 59 23.13 -6.47 6.64
CA TYR A 59 23.22 -7.37 7.81
C TYR A 59 24.61 -8.01 7.93
N ARG A 60 25.19 -8.48 6.83
CA ARG A 60 26.56 -9.04 6.82
C ARG A 60 27.61 -8.01 7.22
N SER A 61 27.33 -6.73 7.07
CA SER A 61 28.19 -5.62 7.49
C SER A 61 27.89 -5.11 8.90
N GLY A 62 27.03 -5.81 9.68
CA GLY A 62 26.67 -5.42 11.04
C GLY A 62 25.68 -4.25 11.14
N LEU A 63 25.02 -3.88 10.04
CA LEU A 63 24.00 -2.83 10.01
C LEU A 63 22.61 -3.41 10.22
N THR A 64 21.68 -2.59 10.72
CA THR A 64 20.26 -2.94 10.86
C THR A 64 19.41 -2.08 9.92
N PRO A 65 19.25 -2.48 8.65
CA PRO A 65 18.49 -1.68 7.69
C PRO A 65 16.99 -1.73 7.92
N SER A 66 16.27 -0.70 7.48
CA SER A 66 14.80 -0.67 7.41
C SER A 66 14.35 -0.96 5.97
N PRO A 67 14.13 -2.23 5.60
CA PRO A 67 13.79 -2.61 4.22
C PRO A 67 12.46 -2.04 3.76
N CYS A 68 11.50 -1.82 4.67
CA CYS A 68 10.18 -1.29 4.32
C CYS A 68 10.25 0.13 3.74
N CYS A 69 11.14 1.00 4.24
CA CYS A 69 11.35 2.34 3.68
C CYS A 69 11.89 2.27 2.25
N ILE A 70 12.86 1.37 2.03
CA ILE A 70 13.46 1.14 0.71
C ILE A 70 12.42 0.54 -0.25
N CYS A 71 11.69 -0.49 0.19
CA CYS A 71 10.67 -1.16 -0.58
C CYS A 71 9.56 -0.19 -1.04
N ASN A 72 9.04 0.63 -0.15
CA ASN A 72 8.03 1.61 -0.53
C ASN A 72 8.57 2.58 -1.59
N ARG A 73 9.76 3.15 -1.36
CA ARG A 73 10.34 4.16 -2.24
C ARG A 73 10.78 3.62 -3.60
N ARG A 74 11.40 2.41 -3.64
CA ARG A 74 12.08 1.91 -4.85
C ARG A 74 11.35 0.78 -5.57
N VAL A 75 10.33 0.20 -4.95
CA VAL A 75 9.64 -0.95 -5.51
C VAL A 75 8.13 -0.70 -5.56
N LYS A 76 7.43 -0.71 -4.41
CA LYS A 76 5.96 -0.71 -4.38
C LYS A 76 5.36 0.49 -5.11
N TRP A 77 5.77 1.69 -4.76
CA TRP A 77 5.21 2.89 -5.37
C TRP A 77 5.65 3.09 -6.82
N ILE A 78 6.84 2.62 -7.20
CA ILE A 78 7.30 2.64 -8.60
C ILE A 78 6.46 1.69 -9.45
N LEU A 79 6.26 0.46 -9.01
CA LEU A 79 5.41 -0.50 -9.75
C LEU A 79 3.95 -0.02 -9.84
N LEU A 80 3.40 0.52 -8.76
CA LEU A 80 2.05 1.10 -8.79
C LEU A 80 1.97 2.31 -9.72
N GLN A 81 3.00 3.16 -9.77
CA GLN A 81 3.07 4.26 -10.71
C GLN A 81 3.08 3.77 -12.17
N GLN A 82 3.92 2.78 -12.48
CA GLN A 82 3.97 2.18 -13.81
C GLN A 82 2.59 1.65 -14.24
N VAL A 83 1.93 0.90 -13.37
CA VAL A 83 0.56 0.42 -13.65
C VAL A 83 -0.41 1.57 -13.84
N ALA A 84 -0.35 2.60 -13.01
CA ALA A 84 -1.22 3.76 -13.12
C ALA A 84 -1.01 4.52 -14.44
N ASP A 85 0.25 4.66 -14.87
CA ASP A 85 0.61 5.34 -16.12
C ASP A 85 0.18 4.51 -17.34
N GLU A 86 0.37 3.18 -17.31
CA GLU A 86 -0.07 2.26 -18.36
C GLU A 86 -1.61 2.25 -18.55
N LEU A 87 -2.34 2.40 -17.45
CA LEU A 87 -3.81 2.41 -17.45
C LEU A 87 -4.39 3.83 -17.63
N GLY A 88 -3.57 4.86 -17.67
CA GLY A 88 -4.01 6.24 -17.76
C GLY A 88 -4.80 6.73 -16.53
N VAL A 89 -4.58 6.13 -15.34
CA VAL A 89 -5.27 6.52 -14.11
C VAL A 89 -4.47 7.56 -13.33
N GLU A 90 -5.18 8.51 -12.74
CA GLU A 90 -4.56 9.66 -12.06
C GLU A 90 -4.04 9.30 -10.67
N TYR A 91 -4.80 8.55 -9.89
CA TYR A 91 -4.51 8.34 -8.47
C TYR A 91 -4.04 6.93 -8.16
N ILE A 92 -3.16 6.82 -7.16
CA ILE A 92 -2.64 5.57 -6.61
C ILE A 92 -3.09 5.49 -5.17
N ALA A 93 -3.90 4.49 -4.84
CA ALA A 93 -4.43 4.30 -3.51
C ALA A 93 -3.78 3.12 -2.78
N THR A 94 -3.42 3.33 -1.52
CA THR A 94 -2.86 2.27 -0.67
C THR A 94 -3.53 2.22 0.70
N GLY A 95 -3.39 1.08 1.37
CA GLY A 95 -3.90 0.87 2.73
C GLY A 95 -2.99 1.40 3.84
N HIS A 96 -2.06 2.27 3.57
CA HIS A 96 -1.19 2.82 4.61
C HIS A 96 -1.97 3.73 5.58
N TYR A 97 -1.70 3.56 6.87
CA TYR A 97 -2.22 4.42 7.95
C TYR A 97 -1.38 5.69 8.06
N VAL A 98 -1.55 6.58 7.10
CA VAL A 98 -0.82 7.84 6.96
C VAL A 98 -1.74 8.84 6.27
N ARG A 99 -1.56 10.12 6.52
CA ARG A 99 -2.29 11.19 5.84
C ARG A 99 -1.36 11.95 4.92
N ILE A 100 -1.91 12.41 3.80
CA ILE A 100 -1.21 13.29 2.88
C ILE A 100 -1.94 14.63 2.89
N ALA A 101 -1.20 15.70 3.10
CA ALA A 101 -1.72 17.05 3.11
C ALA A 101 -0.98 17.91 2.09
N GLU A 102 -1.70 18.80 1.47
CA GLU A 102 -1.13 19.83 0.59
C GLU A 102 -1.07 21.16 1.33
N ARG A 103 0.04 21.84 1.15
CA ARG A 103 0.20 23.23 1.59
C ARG A 103 1.12 23.97 0.61
N GLU A 104 0.65 25.09 0.10
CA GLU A 104 1.43 25.96 -0.82
C GLU A 104 2.00 25.20 -2.03
N GLY A 105 1.20 24.31 -2.62
CA GLY A 105 1.58 23.50 -3.78
C GLY A 105 2.54 22.33 -3.47
N ARG A 106 2.86 22.09 -2.20
CA ARG A 106 3.70 20.95 -1.77
C ARG A 106 2.89 19.93 -0.98
N PHE A 107 3.23 18.67 -1.16
CA PHE A 107 2.60 17.55 -0.47
C PHE A 107 3.45 17.06 0.69
N TYR A 108 2.82 16.83 1.83
CA TYR A 108 3.44 16.44 3.08
C TYR A 108 2.81 15.16 3.63
N ILE A 109 3.66 14.27 4.12
CA ILE A 109 3.22 13.11 4.88
C ILE A 109 2.97 13.54 6.32
N ARG A 110 1.78 13.22 6.82
CA ARG A 110 1.37 13.44 8.21
C ARG A 110 1.03 12.09 8.85
N LYS A 111 1.25 11.98 10.15
CA LYS A 111 0.85 10.79 10.91
C LYS A 111 -0.62 10.48 10.71
N GLY A 112 -0.96 9.19 10.60
CA GLY A 112 -2.34 8.72 10.68
C GLY A 112 -2.97 9.09 12.02
N ILE A 113 -4.29 9.00 12.12
CA ILE A 113 -4.99 9.27 13.39
C ILE A 113 -4.81 8.15 14.42
N ASP A 114 -4.48 6.93 13.97
CA ASP A 114 -4.17 5.79 14.85
C ASP A 114 -2.67 5.81 15.21
N PRO A 115 -2.30 6.20 16.44
CA PRO A 115 -0.89 6.30 16.82
C PRO A 115 -0.20 4.93 16.91
N GLN A 116 -0.97 3.83 17.07
CA GLN A 116 -0.42 2.48 17.13
C GLN A 116 -0.19 1.87 15.74
N LYS A 117 -0.77 2.47 14.70
CA LYS A 117 -0.71 1.98 13.32
C LYS A 117 -0.09 3.00 12.36
N ASP A 118 0.43 4.09 12.86
CA ASP A 118 1.07 5.10 12.02
C ASP A 118 2.22 4.51 11.19
N GLN A 119 2.17 4.76 9.89
CA GLN A 119 3.13 4.26 8.90
C GLN A 119 3.86 5.39 8.16
N SER A 120 3.80 6.61 8.69
CA SER A 120 4.43 7.79 8.07
C SER A 120 5.94 7.61 7.87
N TYR A 121 6.61 6.91 8.80
CA TYR A 121 8.04 6.60 8.69
C TYR A 121 8.37 5.77 7.45
N PHE A 122 7.48 4.90 6.99
CA PHE A 122 7.77 4.04 5.82
C PHE A 122 7.63 4.76 4.48
N LEU A 123 7.01 5.94 4.46
CA LEU A 123 6.74 6.68 3.22
C LEU A 123 7.52 8.00 3.09
N TRP A 124 8.34 8.37 4.09
CA TRP A 124 9.03 9.67 4.12
C TRP A 124 9.88 9.97 2.86
N GLY A 125 10.36 8.92 2.19
CA GLY A 125 11.22 9.05 1.01
C GLY A 125 10.46 9.14 -0.32
N LEU A 126 9.12 9.23 -0.34
CA LEU A 126 8.37 9.36 -1.58
C LEU A 126 8.54 10.74 -2.21
N PRO A 127 8.78 10.82 -3.53
CA PRO A 127 8.90 12.09 -4.23
C PRO A 127 7.57 12.82 -4.34
N GLN A 128 7.61 14.13 -4.50
CA GLN A 128 6.44 15.01 -4.61
C GLN A 128 5.47 14.57 -5.72
N ALA A 129 5.98 14.13 -6.86
CA ALA A 129 5.16 13.65 -7.97
C ALA A 129 4.29 12.44 -7.57
N LEU A 130 4.81 11.52 -6.75
CA LEU A 130 4.03 10.39 -6.23
C LEU A 130 3.08 10.81 -5.11
N LEU A 131 3.52 11.70 -4.20
CA LEU A 131 2.66 12.19 -3.13
C LEU A 131 1.44 12.92 -3.65
N ARG A 132 1.57 13.65 -4.76
CA ARG A 132 0.47 14.33 -5.44
C ARG A 132 -0.63 13.36 -5.90
N ARG A 133 -0.24 12.17 -6.34
CA ARG A 133 -1.14 11.13 -6.85
C ARG A 133 -1.60 10.15 -5.77
N ALA A 134 -1.06 10.26 -4.56
CA ALA A 134 -1.26 9.25 -3.53
C ALA A 134 -2.53 9.48 -2.72
N LEU A 135 -3.36 8.43 -2.60
CA LEU A 135 -4.51 8.39 -1.73
C LEU A 135 -4.28 7.35 -0.62
N THR A 136 -4.45 7.78 0.61
CA THR A 136 -4.27 6.93 1.80
C THR A 136 -5.52 6.96 2.69
N PRO A 137 -6.64 6.41 2.21
CA PRO A 137 -7.95 6.58 2.86
C PRO A 137 -8.02 6.03 4.27
N LEU A 138 -7.13 5.10 4.66
CA LEU A 138 -7.09 4.55 6.02
C LEU A 138 -6.40 5.47 7.02
N GLY A 139 -5.71 6.51 6.58
CA GLY A 139 -5.05 7.47 7.46
C GLY A 139 -6.00 8.26 8.37
N GLU A 140 -7.27 8.37 7.99
CA GLU A 140 -8.33 9.07 8.74
C GLU A 140 -9.13 8.14 9.67
N TYR A 141 -8.69 6.88 9.85
CA TYR A 141 -9.39 5.89 10.66
C TYR A 141 -8.44 5.14 11.59
N THR A 142 -8.94 4.76 12.76
CA THR A 142 -8.26 3.78 13.60
C THR A 142 -8.43 2.36 13.01
N LYS A 143 -7.51 1.47 13.31
CA LYS A 143 -7.60 0.07 12.89
C LYS A 143 -8.89 -0.60 13.39
N LYS A 144 -9.34 -0.26 14.60
CA LYS A 144 -10.60 -0.74 15.16
C LYS A 144 -11.78 -0.33 14.28
N GLN A 145 -11.88 0.95 13.93
CA GLN A 145 -12.93 1.45 13.04
C GLN A 145 -12.92 0.76 11.68
N VAL A 146 -11.73 0.55 11.09
CA VAL A 146 -11.60 -0.15 9.80
C VAL A 146 -12.10 -1.59 9.89
N LYS A 147 -11.77 -2.33 10.96
CA LYS A 147 -12.24 -3.70 11.18
C LYS A 147 -13.76 -3.76 11.37
N GLU A 148 -14.31 -2.90 12.21
CA GLU A 148 -15.75 -2.81 12.43
C GLU A 148 -16.51 -2.48 11.14
N TRP A 149 -15.98 -1.53 10.39
CA TRP A 149 -16.54 -1.13 9.12
C TRP A 149 -16.47 -2.25 8.06
N ALA A 150 -15.37 -2.98 7.97
CA ALA A 150 -15.23 -4.13 7.09
C ALA A 150 -16.23 -5.22 7.44
N ALA A 151 -16.40 -5.56 8.72
CA ALA A 151 -17.37 -6.55 9.17
C ALA A 151 -18.81 -6.15 8.79
N ARG A 152 -19.20 -4.90 9.04
CA ARG A 152 -20.56 -4.38 8.69
C ARG A 152 -20.85 -4.39 7.18
N ASN A 153 -19.83 -4.50 6.34
CA ASN A 153 -19.96 -4.51 4.89
C ASN A 153 -19.72 -5.91 4.27
N GLY A 154 -19.80 -6.97 5.06
CA GLY A 154 -19.70 -8.36 4.58
C GLY A 154 -18.27 -8.88 4.39
N TYR A 155 -17.27 -8.21 4.98
CA TYR A 155 -15.86 -8.61 4.97
C TYR A 155 -15.37 -9.10 6.33
N GLU A 156 -16.17 -9.90 7.03
CA GLU A 156 -15.91 -10.38 8.39
C GLU A 156 -14.62 -11.21 8.47
N GLN A 157 -14.36 -12.07 7.50
CA GLN A 157 -13.14 -12.87 7.45
C GLN A 157 -11.88 -11.99 7.39
N MET A 158 -11.92 -10.92 6.57
CA MET A 158 -10.83 -9.95 6.50
C MET A 158 -10.67 -9.15 7.80
N ALA A 159 -11.78 -8.80 8.45
CA ALA A 159 -11.77 -8.11 9.75
C ALA A 159 -11.13 -8.95 10.86
N ARG A 160 -11.27 -10.28 10.81
CA ARG A 160 -10.71 -11.24 11.77
C ARG A 160 -9.26 -11.66 11.47
N ARG A 161 -8.78 -11.39 10.25
CA ARG A 161 -7.43 -11.79 9.83
C ARG A 161 -6.38 -11.18 10.75
N ARG A 162 -5.43 -12.04 11.19
CA ARG A 162 -4.24 -11.57 11.93
C ARG A 162 -3.38 -10.69 11.03
N GLU A 163 -2.78 -9.69 11.63
CA GLU A 163 -1.86 -8.81 10.92
C GLU A 163 -0.51 -9.51 10.75
N SER A 164 0.11 -9.30 9.58
CA SER A 164 1.50 -9.66 9.42
C SER A 164 2.37 -8.66 10.20
N MET A 165 3.20 -9.17 11.09
CA MET A 165 4.11 -8.37 11.92
C MET A 165 5.54 -8.40 11.38
N GLY A 166 5.75 -8.98 10.22
CA GLY A 166 7.06 -9.23 9.64
C GLY A 166 7.37 -8.39 8.40
N ILE A 167 8.60 -8.58 7.95
CA ILE A 167 9.05 -8.17 6.62
C ILE A 167 8.32 -9.04 5.60
N CYS A 168 7.93 -8.47 4.50
CA CYS A 168 7.22 -9.14 3.41
C CYS A 168 7.97 -10.38 2.91
#